data_f96a0703873cb1a4540ebb9b457acca6
#
_entry.id   f96a0703873cb1a4540ebb9b457acca6
#
_cell.length_a   1.000
_cell.length_b   1.000
_cell.length_c   1.000
_cell.angle_alpha   90.00
_cell.angle_beta   90.00
_cell.angle_gamma   90.00
#
_symmetry.space_group_name_H-M   'P 1'
#
loop_
_entity.id
_entity.type
_entity.pdbx_description
1 polymer ?
#
loop_
_entity_poly.entity_id
_entity_poly.type
_entity_poly.pdbx_seq_one_letter_code
_entity_poly.pdbx_strand_id
1 'polypeptide(L)'
;GAGELERYMKIFYSSNNMLGGCIWEFADHAAYHENEKIKYTYGGDHGEEKHDGNFCMDGLFFPDRTPHSGAKQMKNCYRPVRCERITDNRYAFFNHKYFENAKFVVKYKYFTNGVESVSGTFDLDIAPQSKQIYELKDINNDSNQFRNIVFEYFVDDFLVASEQVVLSKGQLNESICKNGKIGLNKSENKLFITFENGSMIYDTKAGFIDSYVYKSHEMINSFPLGDFKGFVPAFYRAPLDNDRNI
;
A
#
# COMPACT_ATOMS: atom_id res chain seq x y z
N GLY A 1 4.22 10.46 4.82
CA GLY A 1 4.04 9.57 3.68
C GLY A 1 2.62 9.07 3.54
N ALA A 2 2.31 8.44 2.42
CA ALA A 2 0.94 8.01 2.09
C ALA A 2 0.32 7.10 3.16
N GLY A 3 1.07 6.22 3.79
CA GLY A 3 0.58 5.26 4.78
C GLY A 3 0.18 5.85 6.14
N GLU A 4 0.62 7.06 6.47
CA GLU A 4 0.40 7.65 7.81
C GLU A 4 -0.93 8.40 7.94
N LEU A 5 -1.59 8.78 6.85
CA LEU A 5 -2.78 9.63 6.89
C LEU A 5 -3.94 9.01 7.67
N GLU A 6 -4.10 7.69 7.62
CA GLU A 6 -5.12 6.98 8.40
C GLU A 6 -4.91 7.15 9.91
N ARG A 7 -3.65 7.24 10.37
CA ARG A 7 -3.30 7.50 11.76
C ARG A 7 -3.72 8.92 12.19
N TYR A 8 -3.48 9.92 11.32
CA TYR A 8 -3.96 11.28 11.55
C TYR A 8 -5.48 11.34 11.66
N MET A 9 -6.20 10.67 10.75
CA MET A 9 -7.67 10.64 10.78
C MET A 9 -8.20 10.01 12.07
N LYS A 10 -7.59 8.94 12.57
CA LYS A 10 -7.96 8.35 13.86
C LYS A 10 -7.77 9.32 15.01
N ILE A 11 -6.69 10.10 15.03
CA ILE A 11 -6.43 11.12 16.05
C ILE A 11 -7.48 12.24 15.95
N PHE A 12 -7.74 12.75 14.75
CA PHE A 12 -8.74 13.80 14.55
C PHE A 12 -10.13 13.40 15.05
N TYR A 13 -10.58 12.19 14.70
CA TYR A 13 -11.89 11.68 15.15
C TYR A 13 -11.93 11.31 16.64
N SER A 14 -10.79 11.12 17.30
CA SER A 14 -10.74 10.77 18.73
C SER A 14 -10.78 11.97 19.67
N SER A 15 -10.71 13.20 19.17
CA SER A 15 -10.60 14.42 19.96
C SER A 15 -11.59 15.48 19.50
N ASN A 16 -12.41 15.97 20.45
CA ASN A 16 -13.33 17.07 20.18
C ASN A 16 -12.64 18.45 20.03
N ASN A 17 -11.35 18.52 20.33
CA ASN A 17 -10.57 19.77 20.26
C ASN A 17 -9.80 19.92 18.95
N MET A 18 -9.90 18.94 18.05
CA MET A 18 -9.20 18.93 16.76
C MET A 18 -10.18 19.08 15.60
N LEU A 19 -9.96 20.10 14.78
CA LEU A 19 -10.76 20.33 13.57
C LEU A 19 -10.30 19.49 12.38
N GLY A 20 -9.06 19.00 12.41
CA GLY A 20 -8.44 18.27 11.31
C GLY A 20 -7.12 18.90 10.88
N GLY A 21 -6.77 18.75 9.62
CA GLY A 21 -5.55 19.28 9.01
C GLY A 21 -5.68 19.43 7.51
N CYS A 22 -4.83 20.26 6.92
CA CYS A 22 -4.73 20.42 5.48
C CYS A 22 -3.49 19.69 4.97
N ILE A 23 -3.63 18.96 3.87
CA ILE A 23 -2.49 18.34 3.21
C ILE A 23 -1.81 19.39 2.35
N TRP A 24 -0.52 19.58 2.52
CA TRP A 24 0.33 20.33 1.65
C TRP A 24 1.02 19.36 0.70
N GLU A 25 0.69 19.34 -0.61
CA GLU A 25 -0.31 20.20 -1.23
C GLU A 25 -1.13 19.44 -2.27
N PHE A 26 -1.97 20.15 -3.03
CA PHE A 26 -2.90 19.50 -3.98
C PHE A 26 -2.17 18.92 -5.19
N ALA A 27 -1.30 19.68 -5.83
CA ALA A 27 -0.60 19.23 -7.04
C ALA A 27 0.81 19.77 -7.11
N ASP A 28 1.71 18.98 -7.70
CA ASP A 28 3.08 19.39 -7.97
C ASP A 28 3.12 20.71 -8.76
N HIS A 29 3.97 21.63 -8.32
CA HIS A 29 4.21 22.92 -8.99
C HIS A 29 5.25 22.75 -10.09
N ALA A 30 4.84 22.19 -11.21
CA ALA A 30 5.66 22.07 -12.40
C ALA A 30 4.85 22.37 -13.67
N ALA A 31 5.51 22.83 -14.71
CA ALA A 31 4.92 22.95 -16.02
C ALA A 31 4.90 21.59 -16.70
N TYR A 32 3.74 21.23 -17.29
CA TYR A 32 3.57 19.98 -18.04
C TYR A 32 3.67 20.23 -19.54
N HIS A 33 4.46 19.41 -20.21
CA HIS A 33 4.73 19.50 -21.65
C HIS A 33 4.31 18.19 -22.34
N GLU A 34 3.08 18.15 -22.85
CA GLU A 34 2.47 16.94 -23.38
C GLU A 34 3.26 16.29 -24.53
N ASN A 35 3.75 17.12 -25.45
CA ASN A 35 4.37 16.69 -26.70
C ASN A 35 5.91 16.74 -26.70
N GLU A 36 6.52 17.04 -25.56
CA GLU A 36 7.98 17.13 -25.45
C GLU A 36 8.60 15.89 -24.84
N LYS A 37 9.92 15.70 -25.08
CA LYS A 37 10.69 14.60 -24.48
C LYS A 37 10.76 14.74 -22.96
N ILE A 38 10.95 15.96 -22.47
CA ILE A 38 10.91 16.29 -21.04
C ILE A 38 9.48 16.69 -20.71
N LYS A 39 8.78 15.85 -19.95
CA LYS A 39 7.37 16.03 -19.64
C LYS A 39 7.09 17.11 -18.60
N TYR A 40 8.02 17.31 -17.68
CA TYR A 40 7.87 18.26 -16.57
C TYR A 40 9.11 19.14 -16.45
N THR A 41 8.88 20.42 -16.23
CA THR A 41 9.94 21.38 -15.89
C THR A 41 9.57 22.13 -14.62
N TYR A 42 10.55 22.35 -13.74
CA TYR A 42 10.37 23.02 -12.46
C TYR A 42 11.69 23.66 -12.01
N GLY A 43 11.67 24.39 -10.94
CA GLY A 43 12.74 25.03 -10.19
C GLY A 43 14.13 25.12 -10.83
N GLY A 44 14.39 26.15 -11.64
CA GLY A 44 15.67 26.40 -12.31
C GLY A 44 15.78 25.86 -13.74
N ASP A 45 14.81 25.05 -14.21
CA ASP A 45 14.88 24.43 -15.54
C ASP A 45 14.78 25.45 -16.70
N HIS A 46 14.24 26.62 -16.43
CA HIS A 46 14.11 27.73 -17.39
C HIS A 46 15.14 28.87 -17.16
N GLY A 47 16.15 28.63 -16.31
CA GLY A 47 17.21 29.60 -16.02
C GLY A 47 16.83 30.65 -14.98
N GLU A 48 15.87 30.39 -14.13
CA GLU A 48 15.50 31.26 -13.01
C GLU A 48 16.65 31.36 -12.01
N GLU A 49 16.98 32.60 -11.61
CA GLU A 49 18.04 32.83 -10.61
C GLU A 49 17.63 32.44 -9.21
N LYS A 50 16.34 32.58 -8.87
CA LYS A 50 15.77 32.26 -7.56
C LYS A 50 14.77 31.12 -7.71
N HIS A 51 15.09 29.97 -7.17
CA HIS A 51 14.24 28.79 -7.18
C HIS A 51 14.64 27.83 -6.07
N ASP A 52 13.71 26.94 -5.68
CA ASP A 52 13.90 25.93 -4.65
C ASP A 52 14.11 24.51 -5.22
N GLY A 53 14.47 24.42 -6.51
CA GLY A 53 14.71 23.15 -7.19
C GLY A 53 13.48 22.26 -7.19
N ASN A 54 13.62 21.03 -6.66
CA ASN A 54 12.53 20.06 -6.59
C ASN A 54 11.61 20.21 -5.37
N PHE A 55 11.78 21.25 -4.55
CA PHE A 55 10.94 21.48 -3.35
C PHE A 55 9.53 21.99 -3.66
N CYS A 56 9.13 21.89 -4.90
CA CYS A 56 7.80 22.17 -5.41
C CYS A 56 7.09 20.89 -5.93
N MET A 57 7.70 19.72 -5.78
CA MET A 57 7.20 18.43 -6.24
C MET A 57 6.68 17.59 -5.07
N ASP A 58 5.77 18.16 -4.30
CA ASP A 58 5.24 17.61 -3.05
C ASP A 58 3.69 17.47 -3.03
N GLY A 59 3.08 17.55 -4.20
CA GLY A 59 1.64 17.45 -4.38
C GLY A 59 1.07 16.03 -4.26
N LEU A 60 -0.26 15.98 -4.16
CA LEU A 60 -1.04 14.74 -4.25
C LEU A 60 -1.24 14.28 -5.70
N PHE A 61 -1.11 15.19 -6.65
CA PHE A 61 -1.27 14.97 -8.08
C PHE A 61 -0.04 15.45 -8.84
N PHE A 62 0.28 14.74 -9.91
CA PHE A 62 1.25 15.21 -10.90
C PHE A 62 0.78 16.51 -11.57
N PRO A 63 1.67 17.27 -12.25
CA PRO A 63 1.27 18.48 -12.94
C PRO A 63 0.17 18.28 -14.00
N ASP A 64 0.10 17.09 -14.62
CA ASP A 64 -0.95 16.69 -15.56
C ASP A 64 -2.25 16.25 -14.85
N ARG A 65 -2.33 16.37 -13.53
CA ARG A 65 -3.44 15.96 -12.67
C ARG A 65 -3.67 14.45 -12.54
N THR A 66 -2.76 13.61 -12.97
CA THR A 66 -2.81 12.20 -12.61
C THR A 66 -2.47 12.01 -11.13
N PRO A 67 -3.16 11.09 -10.42
CA PRO A 67 -2.99 10.96 -8.97
C PRO A 67 -1.70 10.22 -8.60
N HIS A 68 -0.93 10.77 -7.66
CA HIS A 68 0.09 10.04 -6.92
C HIS A 68 -0.55 8.94 -6.02
N SER A 69 0.27 8.05 -5.50
CA SER A 69 -0.17 7.06 -4.50
C SER A 69 -0.77 7.73 -3.25
N GLY A 70 -0.28 8.91 -2.87
CA GLY A 70 -0.81 9.72 -1.78
C GLY A 70 -2.26 10.13 -1.97
N ALA A 71 -2.66 10.52 -3.18
CA ALA A 71 -4.04 10.86 -3.50
C ALA A 71 -4.98 9.65 -3.36
N LYS A 72 -4.54 8.47 -3.80
CA LYS A 72 -5.31 7.23 -3.67
C LYS A 72 -5.50 6.84 -2.20
N GLN A 73 -4.47 7.01 -1.38
CA GLN A 73 -4.57 6.79 0.06
C GLN A 73 -5.49 7.81 0.72
N MET A 74 -5.36 9.11 0.37
CA MET A 74 -6.24 10.16 0.88
C MET A 74 -7.72 9.86 0.60
N LYS A 75 -8.06 9.41 -0.61
CA LYS A 75 -9.41 9.01 -0.98
C LYS A 75 -10.00 8.02 0.03
N ASN A 76 -9.25 6.99 0.41
CA ASN A 76 -9.70 6.02 1.39
C ASN A 76 -9.73 6.57 2.82
N CYS A 77 -8.75 7.40 3.20
CA CYS A 77 -8.68 7.97 4.55
C CYS A 77 -9.78 8.98 4.81
N TYR A 78 -10.25 9.70 3.77
CA TYR A 78 -11.32 10.72 3.87
C TYR A 78 -12.73 10.12 3.72
N ARG A 79 -12.85 8.79 3.72
CA ARG A 79 -14.17 8.16 3.66
C ARG A 79 -15.05 8.61 4.81
N PRO A 80 -16.30 8.95 4.55
CA PRO A 80 -17.20 9.47 5.59
C PRO A 80 -17.75 8.38 6.51
N VAL A 81 -17.70 7.11 6.09
CA VAL A 81 -18.14 5.96 6.89
C VAL A 81 -16.93 5.11 7.26
N ARG A 82 -16.88 4.67 8.51
CA ARG A 82 -15.85 3.76 9.02
C ARG A 82 -16.49 2.53 9.64
N CYS A 83 -15.92 1.38 9.34
CA CYS A 83 -16.38 0.11 9.86
C CYS A 83 -15.63 -0.26 11.14
N GLU A 84 -16.36 -0.70 12.16
CA GLU A 84 -15.83 -1.32 13.36
C GLU A 84 -16.37 -2.75 13.47
N ARG A 85 -15.49 -3.72 13.68
CA ARG A 85 -15.86 -5.10 13.92
C ARG A 85 -16.39 -5.25 15.34
N ILE A 86 -17.62 -5.78 15.47
CA ILE A 86 -18.21 -6.16 16.75
C ILE A 86 -17.93 -7.64 17.03
N THR A 87 -18.28 -8.51 16.05
CA THR A 87 -17.96 -9.94 16.05
C THR A 87 -17.48 -10.34 14.65
N ASP A 88 -17.23 -11.61 14.40
CA ASP A 88 -16.81 -12.07 13.07
C ASP A 88 -17.85 -11.82 11.98
N ASN A 89 -19.13 -11.79 12.35
CA ASN A 89 -20.24 -11.57 11.43
C ASN A 89 -21.01 -10.26 11.65
N ARG A 90 -20.69 -9.47 12.69
CA ARG A 90 -21.40 -8.21 12.99
C ARG A 90 -20.45 -7.02 12.92
N TYR A 91 -20.87 -6.01 12.20
CA TYR A 91 -20.09 -4.80 11.92
C TYR A 91 -20.92 -3.56 12.17
N ALA A 92 -20.34 -2.58 12.86
CA ALA A 92 -20.92 -1.26 13.04
C ALA A 92 -20.30 -0.30 12.01
N PHE A 93 -21.12 0.37 11.25
CA PHE A 93 -20.73 1.42 10.31
C PHE A 93 -21.12 2.77 10.89
N PHE A 94 -20.13 3.62 11.16
CA PHE A 94 -20.34 4.94 11.77
C PHE A 94 -20.21 6.04 10.71
N ASN A 95 -21.22 6.94 10.64
CA ASN A 95 -21.20 8.12 9.78
C ASN A 95 -20.54 9.30 10.51
N HIS A 96 -19.38 9.73 9.99
CA HIS A 96 -18.64 10.88 10.50
C HIS A 96 -19.12 12.24 9.96
N LYS A 97 -20.07 12.28 9.02
CA LYS A 97 -20.68 13.53 8.56
C LYS A 97 -21.53 14.15 9.68
N TYR A 98 -21.58 15.47 9.69
CA TYR A 98 -22.35 16.23 10.71
C TYR A 98 -23.74 16.62 10.24
N PHE A 99 -23.96 16.75 8.94
CA PHE A 99 -25.18 17.40 8.41
C PHE A 99 -25.95 16.52 7.41
N GLU A 100 -25.36 15.44 6.96
CA GLU A 100 -25.94 14.60 5.91
C GLU A 100 -25.92 13.12 6.27
N ASN A 101 -26.93 12.40 5.84
CA ASN A 101 -26.91 10.96 5.89
C ASN A 101 -25.76 10.42 5.02
N ALA A 102 -25.15 9.34 5.48
CA ALA A 102 -24.21 8.57 4.67
C ALA A 102 -24.96 7.44 3.96
N LYS A 103 -25.21 7.64 2.66
CA LYS A 103 -25.92 6.68 1.82
C LYS A 103 -24.93 6.00 0.89
N PHE A 104 -24.82 4.68 0.98
CA PHE A 104 -23.91 3.86 0.18
C PHE A 104 -24.53 2.53 -0.16
N VAL A 105 -24.25 2.05 -1.36
CA VAL A 105 -24.30 0.64 -1.67
C VAL A 105 -22.97 0.04 -1.28
N VAL A 106 -22.96 -0.92 -0.36
CA VAL A 106 -21.74 -1.58 0.12
C VAL A 106 -21.65 -2.95 -0.52
N LYS A 107 -20.58 -3.18 -1.27
CA LYS A 107 -20.20 -4.53 -1.71
C LYS A 107 -19.15 -5.08 -0.76
N TYR A 108 -19.33 -6.33 -0.34
CA TYR A 108 -18.32 -6.97 0.51
C TYR A 108 -17.80 -8.26 -0.11
N LYS A 109 -16.54 -8.56 0.21
CA LYS A 109 -15.86 -9.81 -0.15
C LYS A 109 -15.16 -10.36 1.09
N TYR A 110 -15.46 -11.57 1.42
CA TYR A 110 -14.83 -12.30 2.51
C TYR A 110 -13.79 -13.26 1.94
N PHE A 111 -12.60 -13.24 2.51
CA PHE A 111 -11.46 -14.04 2.06
C PHE A 111 -10.98 -14.98 3.16
N THR A 112 -10.66 -16.19 2.74
CA THR A 112 -10.00 -17.19 3.56
C THR A 112 -8.70 -17.61 2.87
N ASN A 113 -7.57 -17.41 3.54
CA ASN A 113 -6.23 -17.67 2.98
C ASN A 113 -6.01 -17.02 1.58
N GLY A 114 -6.55 -15.81 1.38
CA GLY A 114 -6.46 -15.07 0.13
C GLY A 114 -7.46 -15.49 -0.96
N VAL A 115 -8.29 -16.48 -0.72
CA VAL A 115 -9.33 -16.92 -1.66
C VAL A 115 -10.67 -16.34 -1.25
N GLU A 116 -11.38 -15.70 -2.19
CA GLU A 116 -12.74 -15.22 -1.97
C GLU A 116 -13.68 -16.42 -1.72
N SER A 117 -14.40 -16.38 -0.61
CA SER A 117 -15.30 -17.47 -0.19
C SER A 117 -16.76 -17.05 -0.13
N VAL A 118 -17.03 -15.80 0.25
CA VAL A 118 -18.38 -15.22 0.32
C VAL A 118 -18.32 -13.78 -0.16
N SER A 119 -19.34 -13.36 -0.91
CA SER A 119 -19.53 -11.97 -1.29
C SER A 119 -21.00 -11.58 -1.31
N GLY A 120 -21.28 -10.31 -1.25
CA GLY A 120 -22.65 -9.80 -1.27
C GLY A 120 -22.72 -8.28 -1.27
N THR A 121 -23.93 -7.78 -1.15
CA THR A 121 -24.23 -6.35 -1.22
C THR A 121 -25.31 -6.00 -0.20
N PHE A 122 -25.20 -4.81 0.39
CA PHE A 122 -26.21 -4.23 1.26
C PHE A 122 -26.18 -2.70 1.20
N ASP A 123 -27.24 -2.07 1.66
CA ASP A 123 -27.38 -0.61 1.67
C ASP A 123 -27.11 -0.06 3.07
N LEU A 124 -26.47 1.11 3.11
CA LEU A 124 -26.34 1.97 4.28
C LEU A 124 -27.11 3.26 4.06
N ASP A 125 -27.88 3.66 5.05
CA ASP A 125 -28.46 5.01 5.18
C ASP A 125 -28.36 5.44 6.65
N ILE A 126 -27.23 6.05 6.99
CA ILE A 126 -26.84 6.34 8.36
C ILE A 126 -26.98 7.83 8.61
N ALA A 127 -27.80 8.21 9.59
CA ALA A 127 -27.94 9.60 10.02
C ALA A 127 -26.59 10.20 10.48
N PRO A 128 -26.46 11.54 10.49
CA PRO A 128 -25.24 12.20 10.95
C PRO A 128 -24.84 11.75 12.35
N GLN A 129 -23.53 11.54 12.56
CA GLN A 129 -22.94 11.15 13.85
C GLN A 129 -23.58 9.92 14.50
N SER A 130 -24.14 9.03 13.66
CA SER A 130 -24.84 7.82 14.09
C SER A 130 -24.18 6.58 13.52
N LYS A 131 -24.64 5.41 13.96
CA LYS A 131 -24.17 4.13 13.46
C LYS A 131 -25.31 3.21 13.05
N GLN A 132 -25.03 2.36 12.05
CA GLN A 132 -25.88 1.24 11.65
C GLN A 132 -25.09 -0.05 11.81
N ILE A 133 -25.77 -1.08 12.35
CA ILE A 133 -25.16 -2.41 12.51
C ILE A 133 -25.66 -3.28 11.38
N TYR A 134 -24.74 -3.98 10.74
CA TYR A 134 -25.05 -5.00 9.74
C TYR A 134 -24.49 -6.35 10.16
N GLU A 135 -25.27 -7.39 9.96
CA GLU A 135 -24.91 -8.79 10.26
C GLU A 135 -24.78 -9.58 8.96
N LEU A 136 -23.60 -10.11 8.74
CA LEU A 136 -23.31 -10.99 7.61
C LEU A 136 -23.70 -12.42 7.95
N LYS A 137 -24.25 -13.14 6.96
CA LYS A 137 -24.59 -14.57 7.07
C LYS A 137 -23.49 -15.42 6.45
N ASP A 138 -23.45 -16.68 6.85
CA ASP A 138 -22.63 -17.74 6.24
C ASP A 138 -21.10 -17.48 6.25
N ILE A 139 -20.60 -16.82 7.30
CA ILE A 139 -19.18 -16.59 7.49
C ILE A 139 -18.53 -17.74 8.28
N ASN A 140 -17.46 -18.30 7.73
CA ASN A 140 -16.64 -19.30 8.39
C ASN A 140 -15.85 -18.66 9.56
N ASN A 141 -15.92 -19.27 10.75
CA ASN A 141 -15.30 -18.79 11.98
C ASN A 141 -13.99 -19.52 12.37
N ASP A 142 -13.35 -20.24 11.45
CA ASP A 142 -12.10 -20.94 11.74
C ASP A 142 -10.95 -19.94 11.97
N SER A 143 -10.54 -19.80 13.23
CA SER A 143 -9.46 -18.90 13.63
C SER A 143 -8.06 -19.35 13.21
N ASN A 144 -7.90 -20.60 12.77
CA ASN A 144 -6.62 -21.14 12.31
C ASN A 144 -6.26 -20.65 10.90
N GLN A 145 -7.21 -20.09 10.16
CA GLN A 145 -7.01 -19.57 8.82
C GLN A 145 -6.82 -18.04 8.85
N PHE A 146 -6.04 -17.53 7.91
CA PHE A 146 -6.00 -16.09 7.67
C PHE A 146 -7.34 -15.67 7.05
N ARG A 147 -8.05 -14.79 7.73
CA ARG A 147 -9.37 -14.31 7.29
C ARG A 147 -9.44 -12.80 7.30
N ASN A 148 -10.01 -12.27 6.28
CA ASN A 148 -10.29 -10.84 6.18
C ASN A 148 -11.56 -10.60 5.37
N ILE A 149 -12.14 -9.43 5.57
CA ILE A 149 -13.26 -8.92 4.78
C ILE A 149 -12.89 -7.56 4.21
N VAL A 150 -13.27 -7.33 2.97
CA VAL A 150 -13.13 -6.04 2.28
C VAL A 150 -14.52 -5.49 2.06
N PHE A 151 -14.73 -4.24 2.46
CA PHE A 151 -15.92 -3.46 2.17
C PHE A 151 -15.59 -2.39 1.13
N GLU A 152 -16.40 -2.29 0.10
CA GLU A 152 -16.30 -1.29 -0.96
C GLU A 152 -17.57 -0.44 -0.93
N TYR A 153 -17.40 0.88 -0.78
CA TYR A 153 -18.50 1.85 -0.64
C TYR A 153 -18.76 2.54 -1.97
N PHE A 154 -19.98 2.42 -2.49
CA PHE A 154 -20.38 3.01 -3.75
C PHE A 154 -21.48 4.06 -3.55
N VAL A 155 -21.36 5.16 -4.29
CA VAL A 155 -22.46 6.11 -4.55
C VAL A 155 -22.72 6.01 -6.05
N ASP A 156 -23.93 5.63 -6.41
CA ASP A 156 -24.25 5.18 -7.75
C ASP A 156 -23.25 4.07 -8.17
N ASP A 157 -22.57 4.21 -9.31
CA ASP A 157 -21.55 3.28 -9.77
C ASP A 157 -20.12 3.71 -9.39
N PHE A 158 -19.97 4.80 -8.63
CA PHE A 158 -18.66 5.34 -8.27
C PHE A 158 -18.15 4.75 -6.95
N LEU A 159 -16.99 4.09 -7.00
CA LEU A 159 -16.28 3.62 -5.80
C LEU A 159 -15.70 4.80 -5.02
N VAL A 160 -16.32 5.14 -3.90
CA VAL A 160 -15.87 6.22 -3.01
C VAL A 160 -14.64 5.81 -2.22
N ALA A 161 -14.68 4.64 -1.58
CA ALA A 161 -13.60 4.13 -0.76
C ALA A 161 -13.72 2.62 -0.57
N SER A 162 -12.65 2.02 -0.06
CA SER A 162 -12.66 0.64 0.42
C SER A 162 -11.93 0.53 1.76
N GLU A 163 -12.30 -0.45 2.57
CA GLU A 163 -11.55 -0.78 3.77
C GLU A 163 -11.51 -2.29 4.01
N GLN A 164 -10.41 -2.73 4.62
CA GLN A 164 -10.20 -4.12 4.97
C GLN A 164 -10.22 -4.28 6.48
N VAL A 165 -10.96 -5.29 6.94
CA VAL A 165 -11.00 -5.71 8.34
C VAL A 165 -10.38 -7.09 8.46
N VAL A 166 -9.28 -7.20 9.20
CA VAL A 166 -8.63 -8.48 9.49
C VAL A 166 -9.40 -9.17 10.62
N LEU A 167 -9.85 -10.39 10.37
CA LEU A 167 -10.65 -11.19 11.31
C LEU A 167 -9.77 -12.16 12.11
N SER A 168 -8.84 -12.82 11.44
CA SER A 168 -7.82 -13.66 12.07
C SER A 168 -6.54 -13.65 11.24
N LYS A 169 -5.40 -13.73 11.91
CA LYS A 169 -4.09 -13.82 11.24
C LYS A 169 -3.75 -15.24 10.81
N GLY A 170 -4.58 -16.22 11.21
CA GLY A 170 -4.28 -17.63 10.98
C GLY A 170 -3.05 -18.12 11.75
N GLN A 171 -2.79 -19.38 11.63
CA GLN A 171 -1.49 -19.94 11.98
C GLN A 171 -0.63 -19.96 10.73
N LEU A 172 0.49 -19.28 10.75
CA LEU A 172 1.53 -19.51 9.74
C LEU A 172 1.99 -20.95 9.93
N ASN A 173 1.56 -21.84 9.05
CA ASN A 173 2.26 -23.10 8.89
C ASN A 173 3.64 -22.75 8.34
N GLU A 174 4.58 -22.51 9.24
CA GLU A 174 5.98 -22.54 8.88
C GLU A 174 6.25 -23.96 8.37
N SER A 175 6.19 -24.13 7.06
CA SER A 175 6.82 -25.27 6.42
C SER A 175 8.33 -25.07 6.55
N ILE A 176 8.81 -25.23 7.77
CA ILE A 176 10.25 -25.36 7.99
C ILE A 176 10.63 -26.58 7.17
N CYS A 177 11.39 -26.39 6.11
CA CYS A 177 12.08 -27.50 5.45
C CYS A 177 13.00 -28.13 6.48
N LYS A 178 12.44 -29.10 7.20
CA LYS A 178 13.13 -29.84 8.25
C LYS A 178 14.06 -30.77 7.55
N ASN A 179 15.20 -30.76 7.27
CA ASN A 179 16.15 -31.79 6.83
C ASN A 179 16.88 -31.54 5.50
N GLY A 180 16.87 -30.36 4.93
CA GLY A 180 17.78 -30.05 3.81
C GLY A 180 19.22 -29.89 4.32
N LYS A 181 20.18 -30.60 3.74
CA LYS A 181 21.60 -30.32 3.97
C LYS A 181 21.97 -29.05 3.18
N ILE A 182 22.51 -28.06 3.86
CA ILE A 182 23.05 -26.86 3.23
C ILE A 182 24.56 -27.02 3.18
N GLY A 183 25.14 -27.00 1.97
CA GLY A 183 26.58 -26.90 1.76
C GLY A 183 26.98 -25.43 1.68
N LEU A 184 28.08 -25.08 2.32
CA LEU A 184 28.63 -23.73 2.32
C LEU A 184 30.11 -23.78 1.94
N ASN A 185 30.49 -23.03 0.91
CA ASN A 185 31.87 -22.85 0.52
C ASN A 185 32.14 -21.36 0.26
N LYS A 186 33.24 -20.86 0.78
CA LYS A 186 33.66 -19.46 0.62
C LYS A 186 34.94 -19.40 -0.22
N SER A 187 34.92 -18.55 -1.24
CA SER A 187 36.11 -18.26 -2.04
C SER A 187 36.19 -16.75 -2.27
N GLU A 188 37.25 -16.10 -1.80
CA GLU A 188 37.44 -14.65 -1.87
C GLU A 188 36.19 -13.89 -1.39
N ASN A 189 35.52 -13.21 -2.35
CA ASN A 189 34.33 -12.41 -2.09
C ASN A 189 33.01 -13.13 -2.42
N LYS A 190 33.06 -14.42 -2.73
CA LYS A 190 31.88 -15.22 -3.10
C LYS A 190 31.58 -16.26 -2.03
N LEU A 191 30.30 -16.37 -1.71
CA LEU A 191 29.76 -17.41 -0.86
C LEU A 191 28.90 -18.33 -1.72
N PHE A 192 29.32 -19.56 -1.87
CA PHE A 192 28.63 -20.60 -2.61
C PHE A 192 27.77 -21.42 -1.65
N ILE A 193 26.48 -21.37 -1.84
CA ILE A 193 25.50 -22.07 -1.01
C ILE A 193 24.83 -23.12 -1.89
N THR A 194 24.88 -24.37 -1.45
CA THR A 194 24.20 -25.49 -2.13
C THR A 194 23.12 -26.06 -1.22
N PHE A 195 21.99 -26.42 -1.78
CA PHE A 195 20.87 -27.02 -1.06
C PHE A 195 20.16 -28.03 -1.97
N GLU A 196 19.22 -28.76 -1.41
CA GLU A 196 18.43 -29.71 -2.19
C GLU A 196 17.76 -29.02 -3.38
N ASN A 197 18.04 -29.50 -4.59
CA ASN A 197 17.54 -29.00 -5.86
C ASN A 197 18.01 -27.59 -6.28
N GLY A 198 19.07 -27.04 -5.67
CA GLY A 198 19.51 -25.71 -6.07
C GLY A 198 20.83 -25.24 -5.50
N SER A 199 21.22 -24.04 -5.91
CA SER A 199 22.40 -23.35 -5.43
C SER A 199 22.20 -21.84 -5.48
N MET A 200 22.98 -21.13 -4.67
CA MET A 200 22.99 -19.68 -4.65
C MET A 200 24.43 -19.18 -4.54
N ILE A 201 24.75 -18.10 -5.25
CA ILE A 201 26.04 -17.40 -5.15
C ILE A 201 25.76 -16.01 -4.58
N TYR A 202 26.35 -15.71 -3.45
CA TYR A 202 26.26 -14.41 -2.82
C TYR A 202 27.60 -13.68 -2.90
N ASP A 203 27.61 -12.45 -3.42
CA ASP A 203 28.77 -11.59 -3.43
C ASP A 203 28.88 -10.82 -2.09
N THR A 204 29.86 -11.16 -1.29
CA THR A 204 30.05 -10.57 0.04
C THR A 204 30.63 -9.15 -0.02
N LYS A 205 31.25 -8.76 -1.13
CA LYS A 205 31.78 -7.42 -1.34
C LYS A 205 30.70 -6.48 -1.89
N ALA A 206 29.94 -6.92 -2.85
CA ALA A 206 28.88 -6.16 -3.48
C ALA A 206 27.56 -6.20 -2.68
N GLY A 207 27.37 -7.20 -1.82
CA GLY A 207 26.19 -7.30 -0.93
C GLY A 207 24.92 -7.80 -1.61
N PHE A 208 25.04 -8.55 -2.71
CA PHE A 208 23.88 -9.07 -3.43
C PHE A 208 24.02 -10.53 -3.88
N ILE A 209 22.92 -11.14 -4.31
CA ILE A 209 22.89 -12.50 -4.85
C ILE A 209 23.19 -12.44 -6.34
N ASP A 210 24.31 -13.05 -6.77
CA ASP A 210 24.73 -13.12 -8.16
C ASP A 210 23.94 -14.13 -8.99
N SER A 211 23.60 -15.25 -8.38
CA SER A 211 22.91 -16.36 -9.02
C SER A 211 22.06 -17.11 -8.01
N TYR A 212 20.88 -17.50 -8.40
CA TYR A 212 19.99 -18.37 -7.64
C TYR A 212 19.36 -19.38 -8.57
N VAL A 213 19.86 -20.60 -8.51
CA VAL A 213 19.40 -21.72 -9.35
C VAL A 213 18.48 -22.61 -8.52
N TYR A 214 17.29 -22.90 -9.03
CA TYR A 214 16.37 -23.86 -8.43
C TYR A 214 15.82 -24.81 -9.50
N LYS A 215 15.91 -26.13 -9.27
CA LYS A 215 15.51 -27.17 -10.23
C LYS A 215 16.08 -26.92 -11.64
N SER A 216 17.36 -26.60 -11.71
CA SER A 216 18.11 -26.31 -12.95
C SER A 216 17.67 -25.01 -13.69
N HIS A 217 16.82 -24.18 -13.09
CA HIS A 217 16.43 -22.88 -13.65
C HIS A 217 17.13 -21.76 -12.87
N GLU A 218 17.79 -20.86 -13.61
CA GLU A 218 18.29 -19.60 -13.03
C GLU A 218 17.09 -18.69 -12.72
N MET A 219 16.91 -18.36 -11.45
CA MET A 219 15.78 -17.56 -10.95
C MET A 219 16.04 -16.05 -11.00
N ILE A 220 17.31 -15.67 -11.23
CA ILE A 220 17.73 -14.28 -11.27
C ILE A 220 18.17 -13.94 -12.68
N ASN A 221 17.33 -13.22 -13.42
CA ASN A 221 17.70 -12.65 -14.70
C ASN A 221 18.35 -11.28 -14.51
N SER A 222 19.36 -10.99 -15.34
CA SER A 222 19.90 -9.64 -15.46
C SER A 222 18.80 -8.70 -15.95
N PHE A 223 18.49 -7.68 -15.15
CA PHE A 223 17.60 -6.62 -15.61
C PHE A 223 18.24 -5.84 -16.76
N PRO A 224 17.45 -5.41 -17.78
CA PRO A 224 17.97 -4.68 -18.94
C PRO A 224 18.44 -3.25 -18.63
N LEU A 225 18.41 -2.82 -17.39
CA LEU A 225 18.78 -1.49 -16.92
C LEU A 225 20.11 -1.50 -16.16
N GLY A 226 21.22 -1.79 -16.86
CA GLY A 226 22.57 -1.64 -16.33
C GLY A 226 23.15 -2.90 -15.69
N ASP A 227 24.31 -2.73 -15.02
CA ASP A 227 25.17 -3.80 -14.50
C ASP A 227 24.66 -4.47 -13.20
N PHE A 228 23.44 -4.18 -12.78
CA PHE A 228 22.85 -4.77 -11.57
C PHE A 228 22.26 -6.14 -11.87
N LYS A 229 22.85 -7.16 -11.28
CA LYS A 229 22.38 -8.54 -11.32
C LYS A 229 21.93 -8.94 -9.92
N GLY A 230 20.76 -9.59 -9.83
CA GLY A 230 20.30 -10.21 -8.60
C GLY A 230 19.40 -9.36 -7.68
N PHE A 231 19.15 -9.87 -6.49
CA PHE A 231 18.36 -9.19 -5.48
C PHE A 231 19.25 -8.18 -4.74
N VAL A 232 18.94 -6.91 -4.88
CA VAL A 232 19.57 -5.83 -4.12
C VAL A 232 18.53 -5.20 -3.21
N PRO A 233 18.88 -4.81 -1.98
CA PRO A 233 18.00 -3.99 -1.15
C PRO A 233 17.65 -2.70 -1.89
N ALA A 234 16.38 -2.49 -2.18
CA ALA A 234 15.90 -1.27 -2.82
C ALA A 234 15.26 -0.38 -1.77
N PHE A 235 16.01 0.61 -1.29
CA PHE A 235 15.50 1.67 -0.44
C PHE A 235 15.25 2.90 -1.31
N TYR A 236 14.03 3.00 -1.86
CA TYR A 236 13.65 4.14 -2.66
C TYR A 236 12.65 5.01 -1.91
N ARG A 237 12.95 6.28 -1.81
CA ARG A 237 12.01 7.35 -1.53
C ARG A 237 12.23 8.49 -2.51
N ALA A 238 11.22 9.32 -2.70
CA ALA A 238 11.41 10.54 -3.47
C ALA A 238 12.55 11.36 -2.84
N PRO A 239 13.53 11.85 -3.64
CA PRO A 239 14.62 12.67 -3.11
C PRO A 239 14.05 13.92 -2.41
N LEU A 240 14.56 14.21 -1.25
CA LEU A 240 14.33 15.48 -0.55
C LEU A 240 15.50 16.42 -0.83
N ASP A 241 15.35 17.72 -0.52
CA ASP A 241 16.44 18.69 -0.68
C ASP A 241 17.72 18.28 0.07
N ASN A 242 17.58 17.62 1.20
CA ASN A 242 18.70 17.10 1.98
C ASN A 242 19.49 16.00 1.27
N ASP A 243 18.93 15.39 0.24
CA ASP A 243 19.56 14.28 -0.50
C ASP A 243 20.42 14.78 -1.67
N ARG A 244 20.44 16.07 -1.96
CA ARG A 244 21.17 16.66 -3.11
C ARG A 244 22.68 16.50 -3.05
N ASN A 245 23.23 16.23 -1.86
CA ASN A 245 24.66 16.16 -1.62
C ASN A 245 25.11 14.74 -1.18
N ILE A 246 24.32 13.72 -1.41
CA ILE A 246 24.64 12.33 -1.09
C ILE A 246 25.04 11.57 -2.35
#